data_816763e842fdd886e2a81c8aa4e6a89f
#
_entry.id   816763e842fdd886e2a81c8aa4e6a89f
#
_cell.length_a   1.000
_cell.length_b   1.000
_cell.length_c   1.000
_cell.angle_alpha   90.00
_cell.angle_beta   90.00
_cell.angle_gamma   90.00
#
_symmetry.space_group_name_H-M   'P 1'
#
loop_
_entity.id
_entity.type
_entity.pdbx_description
1 polymer ?
#
loop_
_entity_poly.entity_id
_entity_poly.type
_entity_poly.pdbx_seq_one_letter_code
_entity_poly.pdbx_strand_id
1 'polypeptide(L)'
;MIRVVTLDSYDEKQLAKFSRTLYTAFGVGSEHTGQFELPAGLPEPLDAEKALDAVKGVRAYKDDKVLYLTSRKLKERELPSGTVPTNGFSRFGKDKAIITSVGHKDLEVGFKPVARHALHQLGHLWELHHCLDPRCSMYPPWTPSFAAGEPTFCTFCREKSEQKIRLAKS
;
A
#
# COMPACT_ATOMS: atom_id res chain seq x y z
N MET A 1 12.67 -1.13 7.14
CA MET A 1 12.55 -0.13 6.05
C MET A 1 11.33 -0.43 5.21
N ILE A 2 10.77 0.56 4.49
CA ILE A 2 9.75 0.34 3.46
C ILE A 2 10.44 0.32 2.10
N ARG A 3 10.30 -0.79 1.37
CA ARG A 3 10.76 -0.94 -0.02
C ARG A 3 9.59 -0.70 -0.96
N VAL A 4 9.63 0.38 -1.73
CA VAL A 4 8.63 0.64 -2.78
C VAL A 4 9.15 0.01 -4.07
N VAL A 5 8.36 -0.87 -4.64
CA VAL A 5 8.66 -1.60 -5.88
C VAL A 5 7.60 -1.27 -6.90
N THR A 6 7.97 -0.79 -8.06
CA THR A 6 7.01 -0.52 -9.13
C THR A 6 6.92 -1.70 -10.11
N LEU A 7 5.73 -2.00 -10.54
CA LEU A 7 5.45 -3.04 -11.56
C LEU A 7 5.17 -2.43 -12.93
N ASP A 8 5.16 -1.11 -12.99
CA ASP A 8 4.97 -0.27 -14.18
C ASP A 8 5.87 0.97 -14.07
N SER A 9 5.97 1.75 -15.14
CA SER A 9 6.73 2.99 -15.15
C SER A 9 6.01 4.12 -14.43
N TYR A 10 6.72 4.81 -13.56
CA TYR A 10 6.28 6.00 -12.83
C TYR A 10 7.34 7.09 -12.86
N ASP A 11 6.94 8.34 -12.73
CA ASP A 11 7.84 9.47 -12.63
C ASP A 11 8.64 9.45 -11.32
N GLU A 12 9.96 9.64 -11.40
CA GLU A 12 10.86 9.56 -10.24
C GLU A 12 10.56 10.61 -9.16
N LYS A 13 10.14 11.82 -9.55
CA LYS A 13 9.79 12.89 -8.59
C LYS A 13 8.53 12.52 -7.82
N GLN A 14 7.56 11.90 -8.51
CA GLN A 14 6.33 11.40 -7.90
C GLN A 14 6.63 10.26 -6.92
N LEU A 15 7.53 9.33 -7.28
CA LEU A 15 7.97 8.26 -6.40
C LEU A 15 8.72 8.79 -5.17
N ALA A 16 9.56 9.81 -5.34
CA ALA A 16 10.25 10.45 -4.22
C ALA A 16 9.27 11.13 -3.25
N LYS A 17 8.25 11.83 -3.77
CA LYS A 17 7.16 12.41 -2.97
C LYS A 17 6.38 11.32 -2.23
N PHE A 18 6.09 10.22 -2.91
CA PHE A 18 5.38 9.07 -2.34
C PHE A 18 6.18 8.45 -1.19
N SER A 19 7.46 8.16 -1.39
CA SER A 19 8.35 7.64 -0.36
C SER A 19 8.46 8.57 0.85
N ARG A 20 8.52 9.89 0.63
CA ARG A 20 8.51 10.88 1.72
C ARG A 20 7.22 10.84 2.54
N THR A 21 6.07 10.66 1.88
CA THR A 21 4.78 10.53 2.58
C THR A 21 4.75 9.28 3.46
N LEU A 22 5.27 8.15 2.97
CA LEU A 22 5.38 6.93 3.75
C LEU A 22 6.32 7.12 4.96
N TYR A 23 7.48 7.76 4.74
CA TYR A 23 8.39 8.10 5.83
C TYR A 23 7.71 8.97 6.91
N THR A 24 7.00 10.00 6.50
CA THR A 24 6.29 10.90 7.43
C THR A 24 5.23 10.17 8.25
N ALA A 25 4.55 9.20 7.65
CA ALA A 25 3.49 8.45 8.33
C ALA A 25 4.03 7.42 9.33
N PHE A 26 5.12 6.73 9.00
CA PHE A 26 5.62 5.58 9.77
C PHE A 26 6.93 5.86 10.54
N GLY A 27 7.63 6.95 10.27
CA GLY A 27 8.92 7.25 10.91
C GLY A 27 10.03 6.26 10.57
N VAL A 28 9.89 5.47 9.48
CA VAL A 28 10.92 4.54 9.01
C VAL A 28 11.35 4.88 7.60
N GLY A 29 12.60 4.60 7.25
CA GLY A 29 13.13 4.84 5.91
C GLY A 29 12.24 4.21 4.84
N SER A 30 12.01 4.94 3.76
CA SER A 30 11.26 4.49 2.58
C SER A 30 12.04 4.84 1.33
N GLU A 31 12.24 3.87 0.45
CA GLU A 31 12.97 4.07 -0.81
C GLU A 31 12.32 3.30 -1.95
N HIS A 32 12.41 3.86 -3.16
CA HIS A 32 12.10 3.14 -4.40
C HIS A 32 13.26 2.19 -4.72
N THR A 33 12.97 0.89 -4.73
CA THR A 33 13.98 -0.16 -4.91
C THR A 33 14.20 -0.50 -6.39
N GLY A 34 13.24 -0.18 -7.25
CA GLY A 34 13.31 -0.40 -8.69
C GLY A 34 11.98 -0.84 -9.29
N GLN A 35 12.00 -0.98 -10.62
CA GLN A 35 10.90 -1.51 -11.39
C GLN A 35 11.14 -3.00 -11.65
N PHE A 36 10.10 -3.80 -11.43
CA PHE A 36 10.10 -5.25 -11.65
C PHE A 36 8.93 -5.62 -12.55
N GLU A 37 9.13 -6.64 -13.37
CA GLU A 37 8.08 -7.12 -14.25
C GLU A 37 7.25 -8.21 -13.58
N LEU A 38 5.93 -8.15 -13.80
CA LEU A 38 5.06 -9.28 -13.52
C LEU A 38 5.29 -10.37 -14.58
N PRO A 39 5.23 -11.65 -14.19
CA PRO A 39 5.30 -12.73 -15.17
C PRO A 39 4.28 -12.55 -16.28
N ALA A 40 4.70 -12.83 -17.53
CA ALA A 40 3.82 -12.82 -18.68
C ALA A 40 2.64 -13.77 -18.47
N GLY A 41 1.44 -13.36 -18.92
CA GLY A 41 0.23 -14.20 -18.86
C GLY A 41 -0.59 -14.08 -17.58
N LEU A 42 -0.24 -13.21 -16.64
CA LEU A 42 -1.17 -12.90 -15.54
C LEU A 42 -2.37 -12.13 -16.10
N PRO A 43 -3.61 -12.65 -15.89
CA PRO A 43 -4.81 -12.04 -16.45
C PRO A 43 -5.13 -10.69 -15.82
N GLU A 44 -5.84 -9.84 -16.55
CA GLU A 44 -6.52 -8.68 -16.00
C GLU A 44 -8.02 -8.95 -15.80
N PRO A 45 -8.57 -8.46 -14.69
CA PRO A 45 -7.94 -7.78 -13.57
C PRO A 45 -6.99 -8.70 -12.80
N LEU A 46 -5.89 -8.11 -12.24
CA LEU A 46 -4.89 -8.85 -11.47
C LEU A 46 -5.48 -9.43 -10.18
N ASP A 47 -5.27 -10.71 -9.99
CA ASP A 47 -5.40 -11.31 -8.65
C ASP A 47 -4.25 -10.83 -7.78
N ALA A 48 -4.55 -9.98 -6.79
CA ALA A 48 -3.56 -9.31 -5.96
C ALA A 48 -2.69 -10.29 -5.16
N GLU A 49 -3.27 -11.36 -4.67
CA GLU A 49 -2.57 -12.39 -3.91
C GLU A 49 -1.58 -13.16 -4.78
N LYS A 50 -2.02 -13.58 -5.96
CA LYS A 50 -1.16 -14.25 -6.94
C LYS A 50 -0.06 -13.33 -7.44
N ALA A 51 -0.34 -12.04 -7.64
CA ALA A 51 0.65 -11.06 -8.05
C ALA A 51 1.76 -10.91 -6.99
N LEU A 52 1.41 -10.84 -5.69
CA LEU A 52 2.38 -10.78 -4.60
C LEU A 52 3.34 -11.98 -4.57
N ASP A 53 2.83 -13.16 -4.88
CA ASP A 53 3.62 -14.40 -4.88
C ASP A 53 4.44 -14.57 -6.18
N ALA A 54 4.02 -13.93 -7.26
CA ALA A 54 4.65 -14.05 -8.57
C ALA A 54 5.88 -13.17 -8.75
N VAL A 55 5.94 -11.99 -8.10
CA VAL A 55 7.09 -11.08 -8.21
C VAL A 55 8.30 -11.65 -7.49
N LYS A 56 9.37 -11.89 -8.25
CA LYS A 56 10.63 -12.45 -7.74
C LYS A 56 11.77 -11.45 -7.85
N GLY A 57 12.87 -11.74 -7.16
CA GLY A 57 14.11 -10.98 -7.26
C GLY A 57 14.16 -9.69 -6.43
N VAL A 58 13.08 -9.32 -5.74
CA VAL A 58 13.10 -8.17 -4.84
C VAL A 58 13.94 -8.51 -3.61
N ARG A 59 15.02 -7.76 -3.41
CA ARG A 59 15.85 -7.87 -2.22
C ARG A 59 15.21 -7.12 -1.07
N ALA A 60 14.82 -7.83 -0.03
CA ALA A 60 14.34 -7.28 1.22
C ALA A 60 15.03 -7.98 2.39
N TYR A 61 15.31 -7.22 3.44
CA TYR A 61 15.80 -7.78 4.70
C TYR A 61 14.64 -8.27 5.55
N LYS A 62 14.94 -9.04 6.60
CA LYS A 62 13.94 -9.70 7.46
C LYS A 62 12.84 -8.76 7.98
N ASP A 63 13.21 -7.51 8.29
CA ASP A 63 12.29 -6.55 8.90
C ASP A 63 11.75 -5.48 7.91
N ASP A 64 12.08 -5.63 6.63
CA ASP A 64 11.59 -4.74 5.59
C ASP A 64 10.12 -5.05 5.26
N LYS A 65 9.36 -4.00 4.95
CA LYS A 65 8.03 -4.13 4.35
C LYS A 65 8.11 -3.73 2.89
N VAL A 66 7.58 -4.57 2.02
CA VAL A 66 7.63 -4.37 0.57
C VAL A 66 6.25 -3.95 0.07
N LEU A 67 6.19 -2.78 -0.54
CA LEU A 67 4.98 -2.24 -1.17
C LEU A 67 5.14 -2.26 -2.69
N TYR A 68 4.33 -3.08 -3.35
CA TYR A 68 4.24 -3.10 -4.80
C TYR A 68 3.22 -2.08 -5.29
N LEU A 69 3.60 -1.29 -6.29
CA LEU A 69 2.75 -0.30 -6.95
C LEU A 69 2.56 -0.70 -8.41
N THR A 70 1.30 -0.81 -8.85
CA THR A 70 0.93 -1.13 -10.23
C THR A 70 -0.12 -0.15 -10.76
N SER A 71 -0.14 0.07 -12.07
CA SER A 71 -1.20 0.79 -12.77
C SER A 71 -2.32 -0.14 -13.27
N ARG A 72 -2.16 -1.45 -13.11
CA ARG A 72 -3.14 -2.46 -13.52
C ARG A 72 -4.29 -2.56 -12.52
N LYS A 73 -5.51 -2.82 -13.03
CA LYS A 73 -6.70 -3.03 -12.19
C LYS A 73 -6.53 -4.31 -11.36
N LEU A 74 -6.82 -4.22 -10.06
CA LEU A 74 -6.92 -5.39 -9.20
C LEU A 74 -8.32 -5.99 -9.27
N LYS A 75 -8.41 -7.30 -9.06
CA LYS A 75 -9.67 -8.02 -8.93
C LYS A 75 -10.52 -7.42 -7.82
N GLU A 76 -11.81 -7.30 -8.08
CA GLU A 76 -12.79 -6.88 -7.09
C GLU A 76 -12.87 -7.88 -5.94
N ARG A 77 -13.21 -7.39 -4.77
CA ARG A 77 -13.40 -8.20 -3.58
C ARG A 77 -14.88 -8.42 -3.33
N GLU A 78 -15.25 -9.65 -3.08
CA GLU A 78 -16.58 -9.99 -2.61
C GLU A 78 -16.67 -9.77 -1.10
N LEU A 79 -17.69 -9.03 -0.70
CA LEU A 79 -18.10 -8.83 0.70
C LEU A 79 -19.53 -9.34 0.85
N PRO A 80 -19.99 -9.63 2.08
CA PRO A 80 -21.39 -9.99 2.32
C PRO A 80 -22.40 -8.95 1.79
N SER A 81 -21.98 -7.69 1.71
CA SER A 81 -22.78 -6.56 1.18
C SER A 81 -22.71 -6.38 -0.34
N GLY A 82 -21.96 -7.23 -1.06
CA GLY A 82 -21.74 -7.14 -2.50
C GLY A 82 -20.28 -6.97 -2.89
N THR A 83 -20.04 -6.84 -4.20
CA THR A 83 -18.70 -6.70 -4.77
C THR A 83 -18.22 -5.25 -4.66
N VAL A 84 -16.98 -5.05 -4.19
CA VAL A 84 -16.35 -3.73 -4.06
C VAL A 84 -15.05 -3.66 -4.82
N PRO A 85 -14.69 -2.50 -5.42
CA PRO A 85 -13.40 -2.28 -6.03
C PRO A 85 -12.26 -2.50 -5.03
N THR A 86 -11.21 -3.16 -5.46
CA THR A 86 -10.01 -3.37 -4.65
C THR A 86 -8.89 -2.48 -5.16
N ASN A 87 -8.42 -1.57 -4.32
CA ASN A 87 -7.30 -0.67 -4.63
C ASN A 87 -5.99 -1.10 -3.94
N GLY A 88 -6.04 -2.15 -3.14
CA GLY A 88 -4.87 -2.71 -2.50
C GLY A 88 -5.17 -3.99 -1.74
N PHE A 89 -4.11 -4.76 -1.49
CA PHE A 89 -4.16 -6.00 -0.75
C PHE A 89 -2.89 -6.20 0.07
N SER A 90 -3.04 -6.77 1.26
CA SER A 90 -1.95 -7.21 2.12
C SER A 90 -2.40 -8.39 2.97
N ARG A 91 -1.46 -9.25 3.32
CA ARG A 91 -1.69 -10.27 4.35
C ARG A 91 -1.33 -9.67 5.70
N PHE A 92 -2.27 -9.67 6.64
CA PHE A 92 -2.11 -9.08 7.96
C PHE A 92 -0.86 -9.60 8.69
N GLY A 93 -0.02 -8.68 9.20
CA GLY A 93 1.22 -9.02 9.92
C GLY A 93 2.32 -9.63 9.05
N LYS A 94 2.19 -9.65 7.73
CA LYS A 94 3.23 -10.14 6.81
C LYS A 94 4.12 -8.99 6.31
N ASP A 95 4.89 -9.26 5.27
CA ASP A 95 5.94 -8.36 4.78
C ASP A 95 5.64 -7.70 3.43
N LYS A 96 4.58 -8.15 2.73
CA LYS A 96 4.26 -7.68 1.37
C LYS A 96 2.85 -7.13 1.25
N ALA A 97 2.72 -6.05 0.51
CA ALA A 97 1.46 -5.45 0.10
C ALA A 97 1.51 -5.03 -1.37
N ILE A 98 0.36 -4.95 -2.02
CA ILE A 98 0.20 -4.40 -3.37
C ILE A 98 -0.89 -3.34 -3.35
N ILE A 99 -0.68 -2.26 -4.08
CA ILE A 99 -1.69 -1.23 -4.35
C ILE A 99 -1.74 -0.93 -5.84
N THR A 100 -2.88 -0.43 -6.30
CA THR A 100 -3.04 0.04 -7.66
C THR A 100 -3.25 1.55 -7.71
N SER A 101 -2.67 2.16 -8.75
CA SER A 101 -2.96 3.53 -9.17
C SER A 101 -3.98 3.59 -10.30
N VAL A 102 -4.71 2.52 -10.57
CA VAL A 102 -5.72 2.47 -11.64
C VAL A 102 -6.71 3.64 -11.50
N GLY A 103 -7.02 4.30 -12.61
CA GLY A 103 -7.79 5.55 -12.60
C GLY A 103 -6.99 6.81 -12.26
N HIS A 104 -5.75 6.68 -11.81
CA HIS A 104 -4.84 7.75 -11.43
C HIS A 104 -3.46 7.54 -12.06
N LYS A 105 -3.40 7.45 -13.41
CA LYS A 105 -2.14 7.25 -14.15
C LYS A 105 -1.12 8.35 -13.86
N ASP A 106 -1.60 9.55 -13.62
CA ASP A 106 -0.81 10.65 -13.10
C ASP A 106 -0.90 10.65 -11.56
N LEU A 107 0.17 10.22 -10.90
CA LEU A 107 0.25 10.26 -9.44
C LEU A 107 0.19 11.67 -8.86
N GLU A 108 0.39 12.72 -9.66
CA GLU A 108 0.21 14.10 -9.20
C GLU A 108 -1.26 14.38 -8.89
N VAL A 109 -2.16 13.98 -9.77
CA VAL A 109 -3.63 14.13 -9.58
C VAL A 109 -4.18 13.09 -8.61
N GLY A 110 -3.75 11.83 -8.75
CA GLY A 110 -4.22 10.71 -7.94
C GLY A 110 -3.41 10.44 -6.67
N PHE A 111 -2.52 11.36 -6.28
CA PHE A 111 -1.56 11.13 -5.21
C PHE A 111 -2.22 10.77 -3.86
N LYS A 112 -3.20 11.56 -3.43
CA LYS A 112 -3.83 11.36 -2.12
C LYS A 112 -4.51 10.01 -1.98
N PRO A 113 -5.40 9.58 -2.88
CA PRO A 113 -6.04 8.27 -2.77
C PRO A 113 -5.04 7.12 -2.84
N VAL A 114 -4.05 7.17 -3.74
CA VAL A 114 -3.02 6.12 -3.87
C VAL A 114 -2.16 6.04 -2.60
N ALA A 115 -1.69 7.17 -2.08
CA ALA A 115 -0.91 7.23 -0.85
C ALA A 115 -1.73 6.74 0.35
N ARG A 116 -3.03 7.09 0.42
CA ARG A 116 -3.91 6.63 1.49
C ARG A 116 -4.12 5.13 1.48
N HIS A 117 -4.30 4.52 0.30
CA HIS A 117 -4.33 3.06 0.15
C HIS A 117 -3.00 2.41 0.55
N ALA A 118 -1.88 3.05 0.21
CA ALA A 118 -0.56 2.57 0.62
C ALA A 118 -0.40 2.53 2.14
N LEU A 119 -0.77 3.63 2.83
CA LEU A 119 -0.73 3.70 4.29
C LEU A 119 -1.63 2.62 4.92
N HIS A 120 -2.82 2.41 4.36
CA HIS A 120 -3.76 1.38 4.81
C HIS A 120 -3.15 -0.02 4.75
N GLN A 121 -2.63 -0.40 3.59
CA GLN A 121 -2.06 -1.73 3.39
C GLN A 121 -0.78 -1.94 4.21
N LEU A 122 0.10 -0.94 4.27
CA LEU A 122 1.29 -0.98 5.12
C LEU A 122 0.92 -1.05 6.61
N GLY A 123 -0.12 -0.35 7.04
CA GLY A 123 -0.64 -0.44 8.40
C GLY A 123 -1.00 -1.87 8.78
N HIS A 124 -1.66 -2.61 7.90
CA HIS A 124 -1.95 -4.03 8.12
C HIS A 124 -0.69 -4.90 8.21
N LEU A 125 0.38 -4.56 7.50
CA LEU A 125 1.66 -5.27 7.63
C LEU A 125 2.30 -5.09 9.01
N TRP A 126 2.03 -3.96 9.69
CA TRP A 126 2.37 -3.72 11.10
C TRP A 126 1.22 -4.00 12.07
N GLU A 127 0.28 -4.88 11.69
CA GLU A 127 -0.80 -5.37 12.52
C GLU A 127 -1.76 -4.28 13.05
N LEU A 128 -1.90 -3.17 12.32
CA LEU A 128 -2.96 -2.22 12.60
C LEU A 128 -4.30 -2.76 12.08
N HIS A 129 -5.30 -2.75 12.91
CA HIS A 129 -6.68 -3.05 12.53
C HIS A 129 -7.37 -1.81 11.95
N HIS A 130 -8.57 -2.01 11.38
CA HIS A 130 -9.39 -0.88 10.93
C HIS A 130 -9.69 0.08 12.08
N CYS A 131 -9.73 1.37 11.75
CA CYS A 131 -10.02 2.47 12.64
C CYS A 131 -11.43 3.00 12.40
N LEU A 132 -12.06 3.54 13.43
CA LEU A 132 -13.40 4.15 13.33
C LEU A 132 -13.35 5.63 12.93
N ASP A 133 -12.17 6.28 12.97
CA ASP A 133 -12.02 7.68 12.52
C ASP A 133 -11.96 7.74 10.99
N PRO A 134 -12.92 8.36 10.30
CA PRO A 134 -12.96 8.45 8.84
C PRO A 134 -11.81 9.28 8.24
N ARG A 135 -11.11 10.09 9.04
CA ARG A 135 -9.93 10.83 8.62
C ARG A 135 -8.67 9.99 8.61
N CYS A 136 -8.67 8.87 9.33
CA CYS A 136 -7.53 7.97 9.44
C CYS A 136 -7.39 7.07 8.21
N SER A 137 -6.16 6.85 7.74
CA SER A 137 -5.89 5.91 6.64
C SER A 137 -6.19 4.45 6.99
N MET A 138 -6.38 4.11 8.28
CA MET A 138 -6.86 2.78 8.68
C MET A 138 -8.40 2.64 8.66
N TYR A 139 -9.13 3.69 8.28
CA TYR A 139 -10.58 3.58 8.07
C TYR A 139 -10.88 2.57 6.94
N PRO A 140 -12.01 1.83 6.97
CA PRO A 140 -12.32 0.84 5.95
C PRO A 140 -12.30 1.41 4.52
N PRO A 141 -11.47 0.85 3.61
CA PRO A 141 -11.19 1.46 2.30
C PRO A 141 -12.32 1.30 1.28
N TRP A 142 -13.33 0.49 1.58
CA TRP A 142 -14.54 0.32 0.75
C TRP A 142 -15.61 1.38 0.99
N THR A 143 -15.39 2.32 1.92
CA THR A 143 -16.31 3.42 2.15
C THR A 143 -16.12 4.52 1.10
N PRO A 144 -17.18 5.16 0.60
CA PRO A 144 -17.07 6.17 -0.46
C PRO A 144 -16.18 7.36 -0.10
N SER A 145 -16.13 7.74 1.18
CA SER A 145 -15.33 8.87 1.68
C SER A 145 -13.84 8.55 1.82
N PHE A 146 -13.44 7.30 1.74
CA PHE A 146 -12.05 6.92 1.98
C PHE A 146 -11.07 7.61 1.03
N ALA A 147 -11.32 7.56 -0.27
CA ALA A 147 -10.40 8.09 -1.28
C ALA A 147 -10.22 9.63 -1.21
N ALA A 148 -11.20 10.36 -0.68
CA ALA A 148 -11.15 11.82 -0.56
C ALA A 148 -10.32 12.31 0.64
N GLY A 149 -9.96 11.43 1.58
CA GLY A 149 -9.24 11.80 2.79
C GLY A 149 -7.74 12.01 2.58
N GLU A 150 -7.11 12.70 3.54
CA GLU A 150 -5.66 12.86 3.54
C GLU A 150 -4.95 11.53 3.88
N PRO A 151 -3.76 11.27 3.31
CA PRO A 151 -2.95 10.09 3.62
C PRO A 151 -2.25 10.28 4.97
N THR A 152 -2.97 10.06 6.06
CA THR A 152 -2.48 10.24 7.43
C THR A 152 -3.11 9.24 8.39
N PHE A 153 -2.48 9.05 9.55
CA PHE A 153 -3.05 8.32 10.68
C PHE A 153 -3.62 9.27 11.73
N CYS A 154 -4.68 8.88 12.42
CA CYS A 154 -5.06 9.50 13.67
C CYS A 154 -3.98 9.25 14.73
N THR A 155 -4.02 10.01 15.84
CA THR A 155 -3.03 9.89 16.93
C THR A 155 -2.92 8.45 17.43
N PHE A 156 -4.02 7.79 17.69
CA PHE A 156 -4.04 6.40 18.18
C PHE A 156 -3.35 5.42 17.21
N CYS A 157 -3.68 5.46 15.92
CA CYS A 157 -3.08 4.56 14.93
C CYS A 157 -1.59 4.87 14.72
N ARG A 158 -1.19 6.14 14.83
CA ARG A 158 0.22 6.54 14.76
C ARG A 158 1.03 5.96 15.92
N GLU A 159 0.60 6.18 17.15
CA GLU A 159 1.26 5.64 18.35
C GLU A 159 1.37 4.12 18.31
N LYS A 160 0.28 3.46 17.89
CA LYS A 160 0.26 2.00 17.75
C LYS A 160 1.23 1.52 16.66
N SER A 161 1.32 2.20 15.51
CA SER A 161 2.28 1.85 14.45
C SER A 161 3.72 2.01 14.94
N GLU A 162 4.05 3.10 15.64
CA GLU A 162 5.37 3.33 16.21
C GLU A 162 5.76 2.25 17.22
N GLN A 163 4.83 1.82 18.06
CA GLN A 163 5.05 0.73 19.01
C GLN A 163 5.36 -0.59 18.27
N LYS A 164 4.55 -0.95 17.27
CA LYS A 164 4.76 -2.17 16.47
C LYS A 164 6.08 -2.16 15.70
N ILE A 165 6.45 -1.01 15.14
CA ILE A 165 7.73 -0.84 14.44
C ILE A 165 8.92 -1.00 15.39
N ARG A 166 8.83 -0.46 16.61
CA ARG A 166 9.87 -0.62 17.62
C ARG A 166 10.05 -2.08 18.04
N LEU A 167 8.94 -2.78 18.28
CA LEU A 167 8.97 -4.20 18.65
C LEU A 167 9.52 -5.10 17.54
N ALA A 168 9.30 -4.77 16.28
CA ALA A 168 9.84 -5.52 15.15
C ALA A 168 11.36 -5.34 14.97
N LYS A 169 11.96 -4.29 15.56
CA LYS A 169 13.41 -4.01 15.50
C LYS A 169 14.19 -4.54 16.69
N SER A 170 13.51 -4.97 17.74
CA SER A 170 14.12 -5.56 18.95
C SER A 170 14.29 -7.06 18.81
#